data_398bd598080452b62be70434bb45beef
#
_entry.id   398bd598080452b62be70434bb45beef
#
_cell.length_a   1.000
_cell.length_b   1.000
_cell.length_c   1.000
_cell.angle_alpha   90.00
_cell.angle_beta   90.00
_cell.angle_gamma   90.00
#
_symmetry.space_group_name_H-M   'P 1'
#
loop_
_entity.id
_entity.type
_entity.pdbx_description
1 polymer ?
#
loop_
_entity_poly.entity_id
_entity_poly.type
_entity_poly.pdbx_seq_one_letter_code
_entity_poly.pdbx_strand_id
1 'polypeptide(L)'
;MGKILLLLMFVAGLVSSNDHLNLFENTQKLSNISSVDAPKVKELDQRKLRIMCEGKMAACFRADQPNTIFIDKTLPKEIKSLTLVGIYADYLQFSKYNSIKDLRSCDIQKEFIQDLDNLKLAAYFEKGSCSKFI
;
A
#
# COMPACT_ATOMS: atom_id res chain seq x y z
N MET A 1 23.17 -4.05 -25.79
CA MET A 1 21.83 -3.55 -26.09
C MET A 1 20.75 -4.60 -25.84
N GLY A 2 20.82 -5.77 -26.50
CA GLY A 2 19.87 -6.86 -26.31
C GLY A 2 19.79 -7.38 -24.88
N LYS A 3 20.88 -7.32 -24.14
CA LYS A 3 20.91 -7.74 -22.74
C LYS A 3 20.03 -6.86 -21.84
N ILE A 4 19.97 -5.56 -22.11
CA ILE A 4 19.18 -4.63 -21.34
C ILE A 4 17.69 -4.90 -21.57
N LEU A 5 17.30 -5.13 -22.82
CA LEU A 5 15.91 -5.45 -23.15
C LEU A 5 15.48 -6.80 -22.56
N LEU A 6 16.34 -7.80 -22.64
CA LEU A 6 16.09 -9.09 -22.02
C LEU A 6 15.93 -8.97 -20.52
N LEU A 7 16.77 -8.16 -19.89
CA LEU A 7 16.68 -7.91 -18.48
C LEU A 7 15.34 -7.28 -18.11
N LEU A 8 14.89 -6.29 -18.87
CA LEU A 8 13.60 -5.64 -18.61
C LEU A 8 12.43 -6.62 -18.73
N MET A 9 12.42 -7.44 -19.75
CA MET A 9 11.37 -8.44 -19.93
C MET A 9 11.44 -9.52 -18.86
N PHE A 10 12.62 -9.96 -18.53
CA PHE A 10 12.86 -10.98 -17.52
C PHE A 10 12.45 -10.50 -16.14
N VAL A 11 12.68 -9.24 -15.85
CA VAL A 11 12.40 -8.63 -14.55
C VAL A 11 10.95 -8.14 -14.46
N ALA A 12 10.13 -8.34 -15.50
CA ALA A 12 8.72 -7.91 -15.46
C ALA A 12 7.97 -8.47 -14.25
N GLY A 13 8.20 -9.73 -13.89
CA GLY A 13 7.63 -10.33 -12.70
C GLY A 13 8.25 -9.78 -11.39
N LEU A 14 9.52 -9.39 -11.46
CA LEU A 14 10.21 -8.78 -10.31
C LEU A 14 9.90 -7.31 -10.15
N VAL A 15 9.53 -6.61 -11.25
CA VAL A 15 9.10 -5.21 -11.20
C VAL A 15 7.92 -5.05 -10.25
N SER A 16 6.96 -5.99 -10.27
CA SER A 16 5.82 -5.94 -9.35
C SER A 16 6.28 -6.00 -7.88
N SER A 17 7.21 -6.91 -7.55
CA SER A 17 7.78 -7.00 -6.20
C SER A 17 8.63 -5.79 -5.84
N ASN A 18 9.40 -5.26 -6.82
CA ASN A 18 10.18 -4.04 -6.63
C ASN A 18 9.29 -2.82 -6.44
N ASP A 19 8.17 -2.76 -7.16
CA ASP A 19 7.18 -1.70 -6.99
C ASP A 19 6.60 -1.71 -5.58
N HIS A 20 6.27 -2.88 -5.06
CA HIS A 20 5.81 -3.03 -3.68
C HIS A 20 6.87 -2.55 -2.68
N LEU A 21 8.11 -2.96 -2.88
CA LEU A 21 9.22 -2.55 -2.02
C LEU A 21 9.46 -1.04 -2.11
N ASN A 22 9.42 -0.48 -3.30
CA ASN A 22 9.60 0.97 -3.51
C ASN A 22 8.49 1.77 -2.83
N LEU A 23 7.25 1.30 -2.92
CA LEU A 23 6.11 1.92 -2.23
C LEU A 23 6.30 1.85 -0.72
N PHE A 24 6.76 0.71 -0.21
CA PHE A 24 7.01 0.55 1.22
C PHE A 24 8.11 1.50 1.70
N GLU A 25 9.22 1.56 0.99
CA GLU A 25 10.34 2.46 1.33
C GLU A 25 9.91 3.93 1.28
N ASN A 26 9.11 4.30 0.29
CA ASN A 26 8.54 5.64 0.18
C ASN A 26 7.65 5.96 1.39
N THR A 27 6.82 5.00 1.76
CA THR A 27 5.94 5.16 2.93
C THR A 27 6.75 5.27 4.22
N GLN A 28 7.86 4.54 4.33
CA GLN A 28 8.78 4.68 5.45
C GLN A 28 9.34 6.10 5.57
N LYS A 29 9.72 6.68 4.44
CA LYS A 29 10.22 8.07 4.41
C LYS A 29 9.14 9.06 4.82
N LEU A 30 7.95 8.94 4.27
CA LEU A 30 6.83 9.83 4.57
C LEU A 30 6.38 9.72 6.03
N SER A 31 6.44 8.54 6.60
CA SER A 31 6.05 8.28 7.99
C SER A 31 7.19 8.48 8.99
N ASN A 32 8.43 8.61 8.50
CA ASN A 32 9.63 8.70 9.31
C ASN A 32 9.82 7.48 10.23
N ILE A 33 9.51 6.30 9.71
CA ILE A 33 9.69 5.01 10.39
C ILE A 33 10.53 4.11 9.49
N SER A 34 11.78 3.87 9.84
CA SER A 34 12.75 3.23 8.96
C SER A 34 13.21 1.83 9.39
N SER A 35 12.96 1.41 10.61
CA SER A 35 13.53 0.17 11.15
C SER A 35 12.54 -0.99 11.18
N VAL A 36 11.67 -1.07 10.18
CA VAL A 36 10.67 -2.13 10.04
C VAL A 36 10.89 -2.85 8.72
N ASP A 37 10.91 -4.17 8.75
CA ASP A 37 11.05 -4.99 7.55
C ASP A 37 9.78 -4.93 6.69
N ALA A 38 9.96 -4.99 5.38
CA ALA A 38 8.85 -4.98 4.45
C ALA A 38 7.98 -6.22 4.63
N PRO A 39 6.65 -6.06 4.72
CA PRO A 39 5.75 -7.21 4.80
C PRO A 39 5.61 -7.88 3.43
N LYS A 40 5.15 -9.11 3.44
CA LYS A 40 4.71 -9.78 2.22
C LYS A 40 3.35 -9.21 1.81
N VAL A 41 3.14 -9.07 0.51
CA VAL A 41 1.87 -8.61 -0.02
C VAL A 41 1.21 -9.77 -0.77
N LYS A 42 0.02 -10.15 -0.34
CA LYS A 42 -0.80 -11.17 -1.02
C LYS A 42 -1.99 -10.51 -1.66
N GLU A 43 -2.09 -10.66 -2.97
CA GLU A 43 -3.24 -10.18 -3.73
C GLU A 43 -4.30 -11.26 -3.75
N LEU A 44 -5.49 -10.95 -3.27
CA LEU A 44 -6.61 -11.89 -3.16
C LEU A 44 -7.81 -11.39 -3.94
N ASP A 45 -8.66 -12.32 -4.41
CA ASP A 45 -9.96 -11.93 -4.92
C ASP A 45 -10.84 -11.38 -3.78
N GLN A 46 -11.88 -10.65 -4.14
CA GLN A 46 -12.72 -9.95 -3.15
C GLN A 46 -13.34 -10.91 -2.13
N ARG A 47 -13.73 -12.11 -2.56
CA ARG A 47 -14.35 -13.07 -1.66
C ARG A 47 -13.39 -13.54 -0.58
N LYS A 48 -12.17 -13.93 -0.97
CA LYS A 48 -11.13 -14.33 -0.02
C LYS A 48 -10.70 -13.17 0.86
N LEU A 49 -10.61 -11.99 0.28
CA LEU A 49 -10.21 -10.80 1.03
C LEU A 49 -11.20 -10.48 2.14
N ARG A 50 -12.51 -10.58 1.87
CA ARG A 50 -13.54 -10.37 2.90
C ARG A 50 -13.41 -11.32 4.07
N ILE A 51 -13.05 -12.57 3.78
CA ILE A 51 -12.84 -13.57 4.83
C ILE A 51 -11.60 -13.21 5.64
N MET A 52 -10.50 -12.89 4.96
CA MET A 52 -9.24 -12.57 5.64
C MET A 52 -9.29 -11.25 6.41
N CYS A 53 -9.99 -10.26 5.88
CA CYS A 53 -10.06 -8.92 6.46
C CYS A 53 -11.33 -8.68 7.29
N GLU A 54 -12.16 -9.69 7.47
CA GLU A 54 -13.38 -9.62 8.29
C GLU A 54 -14.33 -8.50 7.88
N GLY A 55 -14.49 -8.27 6.59
CA GLY A 55 -15.40 -7.26 6.09
C GLY A 55 -15.02 -6.69 4.74
N LYS A 56 -15.66 -5.57 4.39
CA LYS A 56 -15.43 -4.89 3.13
C LYS A 56 -14.27 -3.92 3.25
N MET A 57 -13.07 -4.40 2.96
CA MET A 57 -11.86 -3.59 2.94
C MET A 57 -11.14 -3.81 1.62
N ALA A 58 -10.41 -2.81 1.16
CA ALA A 58 -9.53 -2.95 0.01
C ALA A 58 -8.22 -3.63 0.37
N ALA A 59 -7.78 -3.52 1.63
CA ALA A 59 -6.58 -4.14 2.15
C ALA A 59 -6.64 -4.25 3.67
N CYS A 60 -5.90 -5.20 4.23
CA CYS A 60 -5.72 -5.31 5.67
C CYS A 60 -4.44 -6.07 6.02
N PHE A 61 -4.05 -6.00 7.29
CA PHE A 61 -3.13 -6.97 7.88
C PHE A 61 -3.75 -7.47 9.19
N ARG A 62 -3.32 -8.65 9.62
CA ARG A 62 -3.92 -9.32 10.78
C ARG A 62 -2.88 -9.49 11.88
N ALA A 63 -3.32 -9.41 13.13
CA ALA A 63 -2.44 -9.60 14.27
C ALA A 63 -1.85 -11.02 14.32
N ASP A 64 -2.58 -12.02 13.81
CA ASP A 64 -2.12 -13.41 13.75
C ASP A 64 -1.19 -13.70 12.55
N GLN A 65 -1.09 -12.77 11.61
CA GLN A 65 -0.16 -12.83 10.47
C GLN A 65 0.48 -11.46 10.27
N PRO A 66 1.29 -11.01 11.22
CA PRO A 66 1.72 -9.60 11.27
C PRO A 66 2.66 -9.19 10.15
N ASN A 67 3.27 -10.14 9.43
CA ASN A 67 4.21 -9.84 8.36
C ASN A 67 3.58 -9.94 6.97
N THR A 68 2.26 -10.00 6.89
CA THR A 68 1.56 -10.15 5.61
C THR A 68 0.45 -9.11 5.49
N ILE A 69 0.43 -8.45 4.33
CA ILE A 69 -0.66 -7.55 3.93
C ILE A 69 -1.47 -8.26 2.86
N PHE A 70 -2.80 -8.21 3.01
CA PHE A 70 -3.74 -8.73 2.03
C PHE A 70 -4.38 -7.56 1.28
N ILE A 71 -4.44 -7.63 -0.04
CA ILE A 71 -4.99 -6.56 -0.86
C ILE A 71 -5.85 -7.14 -1.98
N ASP A 72 -6.87 -6.39 -2.38
CA ASP A 72 -7.76 -6.73 -3.48
C ASP A 72 -6.98 -6.69 -4.80
N LYS A 73 -6.86 -7.85 -5.45
CA LYS A 73 -6.14 -7.96 -6.72
C LYS A 73 -6.83 -7.27 -7.88
N THR A 74 -8.13 -6.95 -7.75
CA THR A 74 -8.92 -6.35 -8.84
C THR A 74 -8.82 -4.84 -8.88
N LEU A 75 -8.14 -4.21 -7.91
CA LEU A 75 -7.98 -2.76 -7.91
C LEU A 75 -7.15 -2.31 -9.10
N PRO A 76 -7.54 -1.20 -9.76
CA PRO A 76 -6.67 -0.58 -10.76
C PRO A 76 -5.31 -0.25 -10.17
N LYS A 77 -4.27 -0.29 -10.99
CA LYS A 77 -2.87 -0.16 -10.55
C LYS A 77 -2.63 1.07 -9.66
N GLU A 78 -3.16 2.22 -10.05
CA GLU A 78 -2.95 3.47 -9.33
C GLU A 78 -3.66 3.48 -7.98
N ILE A 79 -4.88 2.95 -7.96
CA ILE A 79 -5.67 2.81 -6.74
C ILE A 79 -5.03 1.78 -5.81
N LYS A 80 -4.50 0.70 -6.38
CA LYS A 80 -3.76 -0.30 -5.63
C LYS A 80 -2.54 0.32 -4.93
N SER A 81 -1.79 1.14 -5.64
CA SER A 81 -0.64 1.84 -5.08
C SER A 81 -1.05 2.75 -3.91
N LEU A 82 -2.10 3.53 -4.08
CA LEU A 82 -2.61 4.39 -3.02
C LEU A 82 -3.07 3.59 -1.80
N THR A 83 -3.78 2.49 -2.05
CA THR A 83 -4.26 1.59 -1.01
C THR A 83 -3.08 0.97 -0.25
N LEU A 84 -2.04 0.55 -0.97
CA LEU A 84 -0.83 0.01 -0.35
C LEU A 84 -0.12 1.04 0.52
N VAL A 85 -0.01 2.28 0.08
CA VAL A 85 0.58 3.34 0.89
C VAL A 85 -0.19 3.50 2.20
N GLY A 86 -1.51 3.50 2.15
CA GLY A 86 -2.34 3.59 3.35
C GLY A 86 -2.13 2.44 4.31
N ILE A 87 -2.15 1.21 3.81
CA ILE A 87 -2.00 0.04 4.66
C ILE A 87 -0.55 -0.13 5.16
N TYR A 88 0.44 0.28 4.37
CA TYR A 88 1.82 0.33 4.83
C TYR A 88 1.99 1.34 5.96
N ALA A 89 1.33 2.49 5.86
CA ALA A 89 1.36 3.49 6.93
C ALA A 89 0.77 2.93 8.24
N ASP A 90 -0.35 2.22 8.14
CA ASP A 90 -0.95 1.54 9.28
C ASP A 90 0.00 0.47 9.84
N TYR A 91 0.59 -0.32 8.97
CA TYR A 91 1.52 -1.39 9.33
C TYR A 91 2.75 -0.85 10.07
N LEU A 92 3.33 0.24 9.56
CA LEU A 92 4.49 0.89 10.17
C LEU A 92 4.15 1.45 11.56
N GLN A 93 3.02 2.12 11.69
CA GLN A 93 2.58 2.64 12.97
C GLN A 93 2.35 1.53 13.98
N PHE A 94 1.66 0.47 13.56
CA PHE A 94 1.41 -0.67 14.43
C PHE A 94 2.71 -1.35 14.86
N SER A 95 3.65 -1.53 13.94
CA SER A 95 4.94 -2.16 14.23
C SER A 95 5.77 -1.35 15.21
N LYS A 96 5.74 -0.03 15.12
CA LYS A 96 6.54 0.84 15.97
C LYS A 96 5.85 1.21 17.28
N TYR A 97 4.56 1.51 17.21
CA TYR A 97 3.82 2.08 18.35
C TYR A 97 2.74 1.16 18.93
N ASN A 98 2.52 0.02 18.31
CA ASN A 98 1.44 -0.91 18.63
C ASN A 98 0.06 -0.23 18.63
N SER A 99 -0.09 0.80 17.82
CA SER A 99 -1.35 1.51 17.61
C SER A 99 -1.36 2.17 16.23
N ILE A 100 -2.57 2.42 15.70
CA ILE A 100 -2.76 3.02 14.39
C ILE A 100 -3.57 4.30 14.57
N LYS A 101 -3.05 5.40 13.99
CA LYS A 101 -3.76 6.66 13.89
C LYS A 101 -4.17 6.88 12.44
N ASP A 102 -5.45 6.79 12.16
CA ASP A 102 -6.00 6.90 10.81
C ASP A 102 -5.66 8.25 10.17
N LEU A 103 -5.69 9.32 10.96
CA LEU A 103 -5.33 10.65 10.46
C LEU A 103 -3.90 10.67 9.92
N ARG A 104 -2.97 10.02 10.60
CA ARG A 104 -1.57 9.97 10.14
C ARG A 104 -1.45 9.18 8.83
N SER A 105 -2.12 8.04 8.73
CA SER A 105 -2.14 7.24 7.51
C SER A 105 -2.75 8.03 6.34
N CYS A 106 -3.81 8.77 6.60
CA CYS A 106 -4.44 9.64 5.59
C CYS A 106 -3.51 10.78 5.16
N ASP A 107 -2.78 11.39 6.07
CA ASP A 107 -1.80 12.42 5.75
C ASP A 107 -0.70 11.88 4.86
N ILE A 108 -0.23 10.67 5.12
CA ILE A 108 0.80 10.01 4.31
C ILE A 108 0.28 9.74 2.90
N GLN A 109 -0.94 9.24 2.77
CA GLN A 109 -1.57 9.04 1.47
C GLN A 109 -1.71 10.36 0.70
N LYS A 110 -2.07 11.43 1.38
CA LYS A 110 -2.21 12.75 0.79
C LYS A 110 -0.87 13.27 0.25
N GLU A 111 0.20 13.13 1.03
CA GLU A 111 1.54 13.49 0.58
C GLU A 111 1.96 12.68 -0.64
N PHE A 112 1.67 11.39 -0.63
CA PHE A 112 1.97 10.50 -1.76
C PHE A 112 1.29 10.96 -3.04
N ILE A 113 0.01 11.33 -2.96
CA ILE A 113 -0.75 11.82 -4.11
C ILE A 113 -0.19 13.14 -4.62
N GLN A 114 0.17 14.05 -3.73
CA GLN A 114 0.74 15.35 -4.10
C GLN A 114 2.02 15.20 -4.91
N ASP A 115 2.86 14.25 -4.52
CA ASP A 115 4.11 13.96 -5.23
C ASP A 115 3.87 13.40 -6.63
N LEU A 116 2.75 12.71 -6.85
CA LEU A 116 2.42 12.14 -8.15
C LEU A 116 1.69 13.11 -9.08
N ASP A 117 1.10 14.17 -8.55
CA ASP A 117 0.30 15.14 -9.30
C ASP A 117 -0.77 14.45 -10.18
N ASN A 118 -1.51 13.53 -9.58
CA ASN A 118 -2.52 12.71 -10.26
C ASN A 118 -3.92 13.08 -9.80
N LEU A 119 -4.68 13.75 -10.69
CA LEU A 119 -6.01 14.24 -10.37
C LEU A 119 -7.03 13.13 -10.10
N LYS A 120 -6.91 11.99 -10.79
CA LYS A 120 -7.81 10.85 -10.57
C LYS A 120 -7.62 10.25 -9.17
N LEU A 121 -6.39 10.12 -8.75
CA LEU A 121 -6.08 9.64 -7.40
C LEU A 121 -6.53 10.63 -6.34
N ALA A 122 -6.35 11.91 -6.57
CA ALA A 122 -6.81 12.95 -5.67
C ALA A 122 -8.33 12.88 -5.49
N ALA A 123 -9.07 12.75 -6.59
CA ALA A 123 -10.53 12.61 -6.55
C ALA A 123 -10.97 11.34 -5.82
N TYR A 124 -10.29 10.24 -6.07
CA TYR A 124 -10.56 8.97 -5.38
C TYR A 124 -10.29 9.09 -3.88
N PHE A 125 -9.19 9.71 -3.51
CA PHE A 125 -8.82 9.93 -2.11
C PHE A 125 -9.87 10.78 -1.38
N GLU A 126 -10.34 11.85 -2.01
CA GLU A 126 -11.34 12.74 -1.43
C GLU A 126 -12.68 12.05 -1.16
N LYS A 127 -13.00 11.00 -1.93
CA LYS A 127 -14.23 10.21 -1.78
C LYS A 127 -14.06 8.98 -0.91
N GLY A 128 -12.84 8.67 -0.50
CA GLY A 128 -12.52 7.45 0.22
C GLY A 128 -12.65 7.59 1.73
N SER A 129 -12.06 6.62 2.44
CA SER A 129 -12.12 6.54 3.90
C SER A 129 -11.49 7.73 4.62
N CYS A 130 -10.62 8.46 3.93
CA CYS A 130 -9.96 9.64 4.49
C CYS A 130 -10.78 10.93 4.35
N SER A 131 -11.94 10.87 3.71
CA SER A 131 -12.79 12.06 3.46
C SER A 131 -13.15 12.80 4.74
N LYS A 132 -13.28 12.09 5.85
CA LYS A 132 -13.61 12.69 7.16
C LYS A 132 -12.53 13.60 7.73
N PHE A 133 -11.33 13.57 7.15
CA PHE A 133 -10.19 14.38 7.59
C PHE A 133 -9.87 15.54 6.64
N ILE A 134 -10.64 15.71 5.58
CA ILE A 134 -10.41 16.76 4.59
C ILE A 134 -11.16 18.05 4.96
#